data_d40f2cea4307a76f5834333b9a33a34f
#
_entry.id   d40f2cea4307a76f5834333b9a33a34f
#
_cell.length_a   1.000
_cell.length_b   1.000
_cell.length_c   1.000
_cell.angle_alpha   90.00
_cell.angle_beta   90.00
_cell.angle_gamma   90.00
#
_symmetry.space_group_name_H-M   'P 1'
#
loop_
_entity.id
_entity.type
_entity.pdbx_description
1 polymer ?
#
loop_
_entity_poly.entity_id
_entity_poly.type
_entity_poly.pdbx_seq_one_letter_code
_entity_poly.pdbx_strand_id
1 'polypeptide(L)'
;MSDCDEGALIKIAENGTPVEFYVAKHDYESGLNGAGRTLVVRKVCWKDIIQWSAANLNRYVSSTIDTFFNQTYAAILDSSILQKIGNTKIYYTPGGGQFGVSVTERPVFALSITELGVSTAGSSINVEGSTLPTASLLRIAKTDTGSVQAQWTRSPSTGNLEYVAMVGTTGELIGQRANSVGFSRPCFTLPASTKINPDTMEVTA
;
A
#
# COMPACT_ATOMS: atom_id res chain seq x y z
N MET A 1 -0.49 -13.84 -13.86
CA MET A 1 -0.65 -12.43 -13.46
C MET A 1 -0.47 -11.48 -14.63
N SER A 2 0.52 -11.71 -15.50
CA SER A 2 0.75 -10.90 -16.71
C SER A 2 -0.44 -10.79 -17.67
N ASP A 3 -1.35 -11.76 -17.60
CA ASP A 3 -2.51 -11.85 -18.51
C ASP A 3 -3.75 -11.13 -17.95
N CYS A 4 -3.64 -10.50 -16.79
CA CYS A 4 -4.69 -9.66 -16.20
C CYS A 4 -4.39 -8.20 -16.50
N ASP A 5 -5.40 -7.45 -16.91
CA ASP A 5 -5.28 -6.01 -17.10
C ASP A 5 -5.04 -5.28 -15.78
N GLU A 6 -4.31 -4.18 -15.82
CA GLU A 6 -4.24 -3.25 -14.69
C GLU A 6 -5.66 -2.70 -14.39
N GLY A 7 -6.05 -2.75 -13.13
CA GLY A 7 -7.41 -2.47 -12.68
C GLY A 7 -8.32 -3.70 -12.53
N ALA A 8 -7.91 -4.84 -13.06
CA ALA A 8 -8.66 -6.08 -12.84
C ALA A 8 -8.70 -6.48 -11.36
N LEU A 9 -9.75 -7.21 -10.99
CA LEU A 9 -9.88 -7.79 -9.66
C LEU A 9 -9.43 -9.25 -9.68
N ILE A 10 -8.57 -9.58 -8.74
CA ILE A 10 -8.16 -10.95 -8.43
C ILE A 10 -8.49 -11.26 -6.99
N LYS A 11 -8.48 -12.54 -6.63
CA LYS A 11 -8.71 -12.97 -5.25
C LYS A 11 -7.46 -13.62 -4.67
N ILE A 12 -7.12 -13.21 -3.47
CA ILE A 12 -6.00 -13.74 -2.69
C ILE A 12 -6.54 -14.17 -1.33
N ALA A 13 -6.16 -15.36 -0.87
CA ALA A 13 -6.67 -15.90 0.37
C ALA A 13 -6.03 -15.23 1.60
N GLU A 14 -6.89 -14.72 2.49
CA GLU A 14 -6.58 -14.25 3.84
C GLU A 14 -7.22 -15.21 4.83
N ASN A 15 -6.44 -15.97 5.63
CA ASN A 15 -6.93 -17.06 6.50
C ASN A 15 -7.86 -18.03 5.76
N GLY A 16 -7.50 -18.44 4.53
CA GLY A 16 -8.28 -19.33 3.69
C GLY A 16 -9.53 -18.70 3.05
N THR A 17 -9.83 -17.43 3.30
CA THR A 17 -10.97 -16.72 2.70
C THR A 17 -10.52 -15.89 1.51
N PRO A 18 -11.09 -16.07 0.30
CA PRO A 18 -10.77 -15.26 -0.86
C PRO A 18 -11.16 -13.81 -0.67
N VAL A 19 -10.21 -12.90 -0.80
CA VAL A 19 -10.37 -11.45 -0.67
C VAL A 19 -9.97 -10.77 -1.98
N GLU A 20 -10.70 -9.75 -2.39
CA GLU A 20 -10.45 -9.04 -3.65
C GLU A 20 -9.28 -8.04 -3.56
N PHE A 21 -8.42 -8.09 -4.58
CA PHE A 21 -7.31 -7.16 -4.81
C PHE A 21 -7.37 -6.60 -6.21
N TYR A 22 -7.00 -5.34 -6.38
CA TYR A 22 -6.73 -4.78 -7.70
C TYR A 22 -5.34 -5.18 -8.18
N VAL A 23 -5.22 -5.56 -9.44
CA VAL A 23 -3.94 -5.54 -10.17
C VAL A 23 -3.61 -4.08 -10.41
N ALA A 24 -2.67 -3.52 -9.66
CA ALA A 24 -2.46 -2.08 -9.64
C ALA A 24 -1.44 -1.59 -10.68
N LYS A 25 -0.36 -2.33 -10.87
CA LYS A 25 0.70 -2.00 -11.84
C LYS A 25 1.56 -3.22 -12.14
N HIS A 26 1.73 -3.52 -13.42
CA HIS A 26 2.77 -4.44 -13.87
C HIS A 26 4.14 -3.77 -13.82
N ASP A 27 5.19 -4.56 -13.68
CA ASP A 27 6.59 -4.09 -13.61
C ASP A 27 6.76 -2.94 -12.60
N TYR A 28 6.18 -3.15 -11.39
CA TYR A 28 6.19 -2.14 -10.34
C TYR A 28 7.60 -1.71 -9.97
N GLU A 29 7.86 -0.41 -10.15
CA GLU A 29 9.17 0.23 -9.91
C GLU A 29 10.31 -0.61 -10.51
N SER A 30 10.20 -0.93 -11.82
CA SER A 30 11.13 -1.80 -12.52
C SER A 30 12.59 -1.32 -12.47
N GLY A 31 12.81 0.00 -12.35
CA GLY A 31 14.14 0.57 -12.10
C GLY A 31 14.76 0.15 -10.77
N LEU A 32 13.95 -0.22 -9.77
CA LEU A 32 14.41 -0.70 -8.46
C LEU A 32 14.33 -2.23 -8.35
N ASN A 33 13.27 -2.82 -8.86
CA ASN A 33 12.91 -4.23 -8.62
C ASN A 33 13.24 -5.15 -9.82
N GLY A 34 13.65 -4.59 -10.96
CA GLY A 34 13.66 -5.33 -12.22
C GLY A 34 12.24 -5.52 -12.77
N ALA A 35 12.14 -6.14 -13.95
CA ALA A 35 10.86 -6.49 -14.55
C ALA A 35 10.26 -7.75 -13.88
N GLY A 36 8.96 -7.98 -14.11
CA GLY A 36 8.28 -9.21 -13.71
C GLY A 36 7.70 -9.21 -12.29
N ARG A 37 7.52 -8.03 -11.67
CA ARG A 37 6.80 -7.90 -10.38
C ARG A 37 5.52 -7.09 -10.60
N THR A 38 4.38 -7.65 -10.23
CA THR A 38 3.06 -6.99 -10.33
C THR A 38 2.61 -6.54 -8.95
N LEU A 39 2.34 -5.25 -8.78
CA LEU A 39 1.76 -4.68 -7.57
C LEU A 39 0.28 -5.04 -7.48
N VAL A 40 -0.13 -5.56 -6.35
CA VAL A 40 -1.53 -5.79 -6.00
C VAL A 40 -1.89 -5.01 -4.75
N VAL A 41 -3.11 -4.47 -4.73
CA VAL A 41 -3.61 -3.62 -3.64
C VAL A 41 -4.96 -4.15 -3.19
N ARG A 42 -5.12 -4.40 -1.89
CA ARG A 42 -6.39 -4.85 -1.33
C ARG A 42 -7.52 -3.88 -1.71
N LYS A 43 -8.62 -4.39 -2.24
CA LYS A 43 -9.73 -3.57 -2.76
C LYS A 43 -10.37 -2.70 -1.68
N VAL A 44 -10.64 -3.28 -0.53
CA VAL A 44 -11.23 -2.59 0.63
C VAL A 44 -10.19 -2.37 1.73
N CYS A 45 -10.44 -1.43 2.62
CA CYS A 45 -9.62 -1.23 3.80
C CYS A 45 -9.52 -2.51 4.63
N TRP A 46 -8.44 -2.62 5.38
CA TRP A 46 -8.41 -3.56 6.50
C TRP A 46 -9.56 -3.24 7.47
N LYS A 47 -10.15 -4.25 8.05
CA LYS A 47 -11.39 -4.13 8.86
C LYS A 47 -11.23 -3.25 10.10
N ASP A 48 -10.03 -3.20 10.68
CA ASP A 48 -9.75 -2.45 11.89
C ASP A 48 -8.99 -1.15 11.58
N ILE A 49 -9.22 -0.11 12.35
CA ILE A 49 -8.43 1.10 12.32
C ILE A 49 -7.07 0.85 12.98
N ILE A 50 -6.02 1.42 12.38
CA ILE A 50 -4.64 1.22 12.81
C ILE A 50 -4.03 2.56 13.15
N GLN A 51 -3.32 2.64 14.29
CA GLN A 51 -2.48 3.76 14.62
C GLN A 51 -1.26 3.76 13.70
N TRP A 52 -0.93 4.93 13.10
CA TRP A 52 0.20 4.97 12.18
C TRP A 52 1.53 4.78 12.93
N SER A 53 1.73 5.47 14.06
CA SER A 53 2.91 5.33 14.92
C SER A 53 2.56 5.62 16.37
N ALA A 54 2.76 4.67 17.28
CA ALA A 54 2.53 4.86 18.73
C ALA A 54 3.45 5.92 19.33
N ALA A 55 4.64 6.12 18.77
CA ALA A 55 5.60 7.12 19.23
C ALA A 55 5.29 8.56 18.78
N ASN A 56 4.19 8.77 18.03
CA ASN A 56 3.86 10.06 17.40
C ASN A 56 5.00 10.65 16.55
N LEU A 57 5.81 9.78 15.95
CA LEU A 57 6.86 10.14 14.99
C LEU A 57 6.50 9.64 13.62
N ASN A 58 6.68 10.46 12.62
CA ASN A 58 6.35 10.16 11.23
C ASN A 58 7.44 9.33 10.51
N ARG A 59 8.16 8.48 11.23
CA ARG A 59 9.13 7.54 10.68
C ARG A 59 8.41 6.27 10.23
N TYR A 60 8.36 6.02 8.91
CA TYR A 60 7.62 4.87 8.37
C TYR A 60 8.21 3.54 8.80
N VAL A 61 9.50 3.35 8.57
CA VAL A 61 10.21 2.12 8.96
C VAL A 61 10.14 1.92 10.48
N SER A 62 9.62 0.79 10.89
CA SER A 62 9.35 0.41 12.29
C SER A 62 8.22 1.19 12.96
N SER A 63 7.38 1.91 12.20
CA SER A 63 6.12 2.45 12.72
C SER A 63 5.14 1.33 13.08
N THR A 64 4.07 1.67 13.80
CA THR A 64 3.03 0.69 14.14
C THR A 64 2.37 0.11 12.90
N ILE A 65 2.11 0.94 11.87
CA ILE A 65 1.52 0.47 10.61
C ILE A 65 2.48 -0.41 9.81
N ASP A 66 3.78 -0.09 9.75
CA ASP A 66 4.79 -0.93 9.09
C ASP A 66 4.91 -2.30 9.79
N THR A 67 4.96 -2.29 11.12
CA THR A 67 4.99 -3.52 11.93
C THR A 67 3.71 -4.35 11.75
N PHE A 68 2.55 -3.70 11.75
CA PHE A 68 1.28 -4.37 11.49
C PHE A 68 1.28 -5.09 10.13
N PHE A 69 1.69 -4.41 9.07
CA PHE A 69 1.71 -5.02 7.74
C PHE A 69 2.64 -6.22 7.64
N ASN A 70 3.82 -6.13 8.22
CA ASN A 70 4.87 -7.13 8.05
C ASN A 70 4.85 -8.26 9.09
N GLN A 71 4.11 -8.12 10.17
CA GLN A 71 3.96 -9.15 11.20
C GLN A 71 2.53 -9.67 11.30
N THR A 72 1.55 -8.78 11.49
CA THR A 72 0.16 -9.18 11.74
C THR A 72 -0.56 -9.51 10.44
N TYR A 73 -0.54 -8.61 9.47
CA TYR A 73 -1.23 -8.82 8.20
C TYR A 73 -0.55 -9.91 7.35
N ALA A 74 0.76 -9.89 7.24
CA ALA A 74 1.47 -10.92 6.51
C ALA A 74 1.18 -12.34 7.03
N ALA A 75 0.98 -12.51 8.33
CA ALA A 75 0.69 -13.81 8.95
C ALA A 75 -0.68 -14.40 8.58
N ILE A 76 -1.61 -13.61 8.05
CA ILE A 76 -2.93 -14.10 7.61
C ILE A 76 -2.97 -14.48 6.13
N LEU A 77 -1.94 -14.13 5.35
CA LEU A 77 -1.82 -14.56 3.97
C LEU A 77 -1.43 -16.04 3.91
N ASP A 78 -2.01 -16.77 2.98
CA ASP A 78 -1.67 -18.18 2.80
C ASP A 78 -0.18 -18.34 2.53
N SER A 79 0.41 -19.43 3.03
CA SER A 79 1.85 -19.69 2.94
C SER A 79 2.35 -19.73 1.50
N SER A 80 1.54 -20.24 0.56
CA SER A 80 1.84 -20.23 -0.88
C SER A 80 1.94 -18.80 -1.46
N ILE A 81 1.18 -17.86 -0.92
CA ILE A 81 1.24 -16.44 -1.29
C ILE A 81 2.48 -15.80 -0.65
N LEU A 82 2.70 -16.02 0.64
CA LEU A 82 3.87 -15.47 1.35
C LEU A 82 5.20 -15.85 0.68
N GLN A 83 5.33 -17.08 0.19
CA GLN A 83 6.52 -17.53 -0.53
C GLN A 83 6.75 -16.79 -1.85
N LYS A 84 5.70 -16.24 -2.47
CA LYS A 84 5.76 -15.49 -3.74
C LYS A 84 5.98 -13.99 -3.54
N ILE A 85 5.56 -13.42 -2.40
CA ILE A 85 5.61 -11.99 -2.15
C ILE A 85 7.05 -11.45 -2.25
N GLY A 86 8.00 -12.00 -1.51
CA GLY A 86 9.36 -11.49 -1.47
C GLY A 86 9.46 -10.03 -1.00
N ASN A 87 10.68 -9.53 -0.81
CA ASN A 87 10.91 -8.13 -0.49
C ASN A 87 10.80 -7.24 -1.73
N THR A 88 10.01 -6.19 -1.65
CA THR A 88 9.85 -5.18 -2.70
C THR A 88 10.57 -3.90 -2.29
N LYS A 89 11.41 -3.37 -3.15
CA LYS A 89 12.02 -2.05 -2.98
C LYS A 89 10.97 -0.98 -3.29
N ILE A 90 10.79 -0.07 -2.36
CA ILE A 90 9.84 1.04 -2.46
C ILE A 90 10.55 2.37 -2.19
N TYR A 91 10.15 3.41 -2.92
CA TYR A 91 10.52 4.77 -2.57
C TYR A 91 9.75 5.20 -1.33
N TYR A 92 10.42 5.86 -0.39
CA TYR A 92 9.81 6.40 0.82
C TYR A 92 10.63 7.57 1.35
N THR A 93 10.00 8.43 2.12
CA THR A 93 10.68 9.42 2.94
C THR A 93 10.89 8.80 4.33
N PRO A 94 12.12 8.75 4.87
CA PRO A 94 12.36 8.14 6.17
C PRO A 94 11.55 8.78 7.31
N GLY A 95 11.30 10.08 7.25
CA GLY A 95 10.65 10.83 8.32
C GLY A 95 11.55 11.03 9.54
N GLY A 96 10.98 11.49 10.66
CA GLY A 96 11.74 11.69 11.88
C GLY A 96 12.91 12.68 11.74
N GLY A 97 12.75 13.71 10.90
CA GLY A 97 13.78 14.71 10.61
C GLY A 97 14.69 14.40 9.41
N GLN A 98 14.49 13.28 8.75
CA GLN A 98 15.17 12.96 7.48
C GLN A 98 14.23 13.27 6.31
N PHE A 99 14.63 14.21 5.46
CA PHE A 99 13.74 14.84 4.49
C PHE A 99 13.95 14.36 3.04
N GLY A 100 15.00 13.60 2.75
CA GLY A 100 15.27 13.08 1.42
C GLY A 100 14.46 11.81 1.13
N VAL A 101 14.07 11.62 -0.14
CA VAL A 101 13.52 10.33 -0.58
C VAL A 101 14.62 9.27 -0.56
N SER A 102 14.32 8.12 -0.04
CA SER A 102 15.20 6.97 0.08
C SER A 102 14.50 5.72 -0.45
N VAL A 103 15.16 4.58 -0.35
CA VAL A 103 14.63 3.27 -0.73
C VAL A 103 14.68 2.35 0.49
N THR A 104 13.62 1.60 0.70
CA THR A 104 13.57 0.51 1.69
C THR A 104 12.95 -0.74 1.05
N GLU A 105 13.11 -1.88 1.70
CA GLU A 105 12.54 -3.15 1.25
C GLU A 105 11.46 -3.61 2.22
N ARG A 106 10.28 -3.95 1.70
CA ARG A 106 9.15 -4.45 2.49
C ARG A 106 8.41 -5.55 1.72
N PRO A 107 8.03 -6.65 2.36
CA PRO A 107 7.12 -7.62 1.75
C PRO A 107 5.72 -7.06 1.60
N VAL A 108 5.17 -6.40 2.64
CA VAL A 108 3.86 -5.74 2.60
C VAL A 108 4.02 -4.28 3.02
N PHE A 109 3.35 -3.35 2.34
CA PHE A 109 3.50 -1.93 2.57
C PHE A 109 2.22 -1.13 2.30
N ALA A 110 2.20 0.14 2.73
CA ALA A 110 1.19 1.12 2.32
C ALA A 110 1.62 1.82 1.03
N LEU A 111 0.67 2.21 0.19
CA LEU A 111 0.95 3.10 -0.93
C LEU A 111 1.41 4.49 -0.45
N SER A 112 2.22 5.16 -1.26
CA SER A 112 2.53 6.58 -1.06
C SER A 112 1.38 7.47 -1.56
N ILE A 113 1.39 8.72 -1.12
CA ILE A 113 0.45 9.72 -1.63
C ILE A 113 0.63 9.96 -3.14
N THR A 114 1.87 9.89 -3.63
CA THR A 114 2.22 10.03 -5.05
C THR A 114 1.65 8.88 -5.88
N GLU A 115 1.79 7.65 -5.42
CA GLU A 115 1.26 6.46 -6.11
C GLU A 115 -0.26 6.51 -6.25
N LEU A 116 -0.94 7.11 -5.28
CA LEU A 116 -2.39 7.35 -5.33
C LEU A 116 -2.78 8.54 -6.22
N GLY A 117 -1.82 9.18 -6.88
CA GLY A 117 -2.05 10.29 -7.80
C GLY A 117 -2.65 11.53 -7.13
N VAL A 118 -2.40 11.72 -5.84
CA VAL A 118 -2.84 12.91 -5.10
C VAL A 118 -1.75 13.97 -5.20
N SER A 119 -2.13 15.19 -5.57
CA SER A 119 -1.17 16.29 -5.71
C SER A 119 -0.54 16.64 -4.35
N THR A 120 0.77 16.75 -4.34
CA THR A 120 1.55 17.24 -3.20
C THR A 120 2.02 18.68 -3.39
N ALA A 121 1.57 19.35 -4.46
CA ALA A 121 1.95 20.73 -4.75
C ALA A 121 1.59 21.66 -3.58
N GLY A 122 2.55 22.44 -3.12
CA GLY A 122 2.38 23.35 -1.98
C GLY A 122 2.32 22.68 -0.60
N SER A 123 2.53 21.38 -0.53
CA SER A 123 2.61 20.62 0.72
C SER A 123 4.08 20.32 1.09
N SER A 124 4.28 19.90 2.33
CA SER A 124 5.57 19.39 2.81
C SER A 124 5.65 17.85 2.67
N ILE A 125 5.23 17.32 1.53
CA ILE A 125 5.27 15.87 1.24
C ILE A 125 6.13 15.65 0.01
N ASN A 126 7.05 14.71 0.09
CA ASN A 126 7.91 14.35 -1.04
C ASN A 126 7.16 13.50 -2.09
N VAL A 127 7.67 13.55 -3.32
CA VAL A 127 7.26 12.65 -4.39
C VAL A 127 7.96 11.31 -4.19
N GLU A 128 7.20 10.26 -3.86
CA GLU A 128 7.69 8.92 -3.55
C GLU A 128 7.19 7.91 -4.60
N GLY A 129 8.04 7.63 -5.59
CA GLY A 129 7.69 6.76 -6.71
C GLY A 129 6.87 7.46 -7.81
N SER A 130 6.19 6.69 -8.62
CA SER A 130 5.39 7.15 -9.75
C SER A 130 3.91 6.97 -9.48
N THR A 131 3.08 7.87 -10.01
CA THR A 131 1.62 7.69 -9.99
C THR A 131 1.24 6.37 -10.66
N LEU A 132 0.43 5.58 -10.00
CA LEU A 132 -0.05 4.31 -10.53
C LEU A 132 -1.06 4.54 -11.67
N PRO A 133 -1.06 3.70 -12.72
CA PRO A 133 -2.09 3.77 -13.77
C PRO A 133 -3.50 3.65 -13.20
N THR A 134 -3.65 2.88 -12.13
CA THR A 134 -4.91 2.62 -11.43
C THR A 134 -5.20 3.58 -10.28
N ALA A 135 -4.46 4.69 -10.16
CA ALA A 135 -4.58 5.63 -9.04
C ALA A 135 -6.02 6.13 -8.82
N SER A 136 -6.78 6.36 -9.88
CA SER A 136 -8.19 6.79 -9.80
C SER A 136 -9.09 5.76 -9.09
N LEU A 137 -8.83 4.46 -9.27
CA LEU A 137 -9.53 3.37 -8.57
C LEU A 137 -9.10 3.24 -7.11
N LEU A 138 -7.84 3.58 -6.83
CA LEU A 138 -7.23 3.36 -5.52
C LEU A 138 -7.35 4.57 -4.59
N ARG A 139 -7.60 5.75 -5.13
CA ARG A 139 -7.63 7.00 -4.35
C ARG A 139 -8.75 7.00 -3.31
N ILE A 140 -9.94 6.51 -3.67
CA ILE A 140 -11.07 6.43 -2.75
C ILE A 140 -11.11 5.05 -2.11
N ALA A 141 -10.83 5.01 -0.81
CA ALA A 141 -10.87 3.77 -0.04
C ALA A 141 -12.26 3.51 0.53
N LYS A 142 -12.66 2.24 0.59
CA LYS A 142 -13.95 1.82 1.16
C LYS A 142 -13.74 0.67 2.13
N THR A 143 -14.64 0.55 3.09
CA THR A 143 -14.78 -0.66 3.91
C THR A 143 -15.51 -1.76 3.13
N ASP A 144 -15.59 -2.95 3.70
CA ASP A 144 -16.39 -4.08 3.21
C ASP A 144 -17.89 -3.76 3.13
N THR A 145 -18.39 -2.84 3.99
CA THR A 145 -19.77 -2.34 3.96
C THR A 145 -20.00 -1.25 2.91
N GLY A 146 -18.96 -0.86 2.17
CA GLY A 146 -19.02 0.18 1.12
C GLY A 146 -18.85 1.62 1.62
N SER A 147 -18.69 1.84 2.91
CA SER A 147 -18.47 3.18 3.49
C SER A 147 -17.12 3.74 3.07
N VAL A 148 -17.11 4.96 2.53
CA VAL A 148 -15.87 5.66 2.14
C VAL A 148 -15.12 6.09 3.39
N GLN A 149 -13.80 5.86 3.39
CA GLN A 149 -12.91 6.16 4.51
C GLN A 149 -11.65 6.89 4.07
N ALA A 150 -11.12 7.74 4.95
CA ALA A 150 -9.76 8.22 4.81
C ALA A 150 -8.78 7.08 5.03
N GLN A 151 -7.72 7.02 4.21
CA GLN A 151 -6.72 5.96 4.28
C GLN A 151 -5.33 6.49 4.54
N TRP A 152 -4.58 5.78 5.37
CA TRP A 152 -3.18 6.01 5.60
C TRP A 152 -2.34 5.78 4.35
N THR A 153 -1.31 6.59 4.19
CA THR A 153 -0.22 6.37 3.25
C THR A 153 1.10 6.15 4.00
N ARG A 154 2.17 5.79 3.30
CA ARG A 154 3.51 5.73 3.90
C ARG A 154 4.23 7.07 3.94
N SER A 155 3.64 8.14 3.39
CA SER A 155 4.29 9.42 3.13
C SER A 155 4.26 10.36 4.34
N PRO A 156 5.39 10.59 5.03
CA PRO A 156 5.48 11.53 6.14
C PRO A 156 5.57 12.97 5.66
N SER A 157 5.17 13.92 6.51
CA SER A 157 5.48 15.33 6.32
C SER A 157 6.97 15.61 6.55
N THR A 158 7.58 16.40 5.68
CA THR A 158 8.94 16.92 5.88
C THR A 158 8.96 18.22 6.70
N GLY A 159 7.82 18.90 6.82
CA GLY A 159 7.68 20.13 7.58
C GLY A 159 7.31 19.92 9.05
N ASN A 160 6.90 18.71 9.44
CA ASN A 160 6.51 18.42 10.82
C ASN A 160 6.73 16.93 11.13
N LEU A 161 7.45 16.65 12.21
CA LEU A 161 7.88 15.30 12.59
C LEU A 161 6.75 14.39 13.09
N GLU A 162 5.58 14.96 13.38
CA GLU A 162 4.41 14.24 13.91
C GLU A 162 3.33 13.98 12.86
N TYR A 163 3.46 14.54 11.64
CA TYR A 163 2.39 14.48 10.65
C TYR A 163 2.72 13.53 9.50
N VAL A 164 1.69 12.85 9.06
CA VAL A 164 1.68 11.89 7.93
C VAL A 164 0.56 12.25 6.97
N ALA A 165 0.77 12.00 5.69
CA ALA A 165 -0.26 12.16 4.68
C ALA A 165 -1.29 11.02 4.75
N MET A 166 -2.55 11.37 4.67
CA MET A 166 -3.67 10.48 4.36
C MET A 166 -4.34 10.94 3.08
N VAL A 167 -5.04 10.04 2.42
CA VAL A 167 -6.04 10.40 1.42
C VAL A 167 -7.39 10.47 2.10
N GLY A 168 -8.05 11.62 2.00
CA GLY A 168 -9.36 11.85 2.56
C GLY A 168 -10.49 11.16 1.79
N THR A 169 -11.71 11.32 2.26
CA THR A 169 -12.89 10.64 1.70
C THR A 169 -13.30 11.13 0.31
N THR A 170 -12.85 12.30 -0.10
CA THR A 170 -13.06 12.84 -1.47
C THR A 170 -11.82 12.68 -2.35
N GLY A 171 -10.75 12.03 -1.83
CA GLY A 171 -9.52 11.79 -2.57
C GLY A 171 -8.47 12.90 -2.42
N GLU A 172 -8.65 13.83 -1.51
CA GLU A 172 -7.77 14.95 -1.21
C GLU A 172 -6.62 14.54 -0.28
N LEU A 173 -5.54 15.33 -0.29
CA LEU A 173 -4.47 15.24 0.69
C LEU A 173 -4.94 15.83 2.03
N ILE A 174 -4.87 15.04 3.08
CA ILE A 174 -5.01 15.51 4.45
C ILE A 174 -3.78 15.17 5.28
N GLY A 175 -3.37 16.09 6.14
CA GLY A 175 -2.32 15.85 7.14
C GLY A 175 -2.94 15.37 8.44
N GLN A 176 -2.41 14.30 9.01
CA GLN A 176 -2.89 13.76 10.28
C GLN A 176 -1.72 13.41 11.21
N ARG A 177 -1.91 13.53 12.52
CA ARG A 177 -0.87 13.13 13.48
C ARG A 177 -0.59 11.64 13.39
N ALA A 178 0.68 11.28 13.48
CA ALA A 178 1.12 9.88 13.39
C ALA A 178 0.53 8.99 14.50
N ASN A 179 0.21 9.53 15.66
CA ASN A 179 -0.44 8.79 16.74
C ASN A 179 -1.97 8.67 16.62
N SER A 180 -2.55 9.23 15.57
CA SER A 180 -3.98 9.02 15.27
C SER A 180 -4.21 7.64 14.69
N VAL A 181 -5.47 7.20 14.73
CA VAL A 181 -5.93 5.96 14.12
C VAL A 181 -6.63 6.23 12.79
N GLY A 182 -6.55 5.30 11.87
CA GLY A 182 -7.20 5.41 10.56
C GLY A 182 -7.20 4.08 9.83
N PHE A 183 -7.92 4.04 8.72
CA PHE A 183 -7.96 2.86 7.86
C PHE A 183 -6.70 2.75 7.00
N SER A 184 -6.40 1.54 6.55
CA SER A 184 -5.28 1.29 5.66
C SER A 184 -5.61 0.15 4.70
N ARG A 185 -4.92 0.15 3.55
CA ARG A 185 -4.99 -0.94 2.57
C ARG A 185 -3.58 -1.49 2.36
N PRO A 186 -3.35 -2.75 2.75
CA PRO A 186 -2.09 -3.41 2.47
C PRO A 186 -1.92 -3.65 0.97
N CYS A 187 -0.69 -3.54 0.51
CA CYS A 187 -0.28 -3.90 -0.83
C CYS A 187 1.06 -4.64 -0.81
N PHE A 188 1.31 -5.42 -1.85
CA PHE A 188 2.53 -6.19 -2.04
C PHE A 188 2.71 -6.54 -3.51
N THR A 189 3.85 -7.09 -3.87
CA THR A 189 4.07 -7.54 -5.25
C THR A 189 4.12 -9.05 -5.36
N LEU A 190 3.63 -9.55 -6.48
CA LEU A 190 3.70 -10.96 -6.87
C LEU A 190 4.50 -11.09 -8.18
N PRO A 191 5.17 -12.23 -8.43
CA PRO A 191 5.79 -12.50 -9.73
C PRO A 191 4.75 -12.43 -10.84
N ALA A 192 5.12 -11.88 -12.00
CA ALA A 192 4.26 -11.86 -13.19
C ALA A 192 3.88 -13.29 -13.66
N SER A 193 4.72 -14.28 -13.34
CA SER A 193 4.45 -15.70 -13.59
C SER A 193 3.41 -16.32 -12.66
N THR A 194 2.93 -15.61 -11.65
CA THR A 194 1.89 -16.09 -10.73
C THR A 194 0.63 -16.41 -11.52
N LYS A 195 0.12 -17.62 -11.35
CA LYS A 195 -1.07 -18.10 -12.06
C LYS A 195 -2.34 -17.67 -11.34
N ILE A 196 -3.38 -17.43 -12.13
CA ILE A 196 -4.71 -17.09 -11.67
C ILE A 196 -5.66 -18.08 -12.35
N ASN A 197 -6.57 -18.64 -11.55
CA ASN A 197 -7.66 -19.45 -12.09
C ASN A 197 -8.61 -18.52 -12.87
N PRO A 198 -8.85 -18.72 -14.18
CA PRO A 198 -9.65 -17.80 -14.98
C PRO A 198 -11.14 -17.79 -14.59
N ASP A 199 -11.65 -18.88 -14.00
CA ASP A 199 -13.08 -19.00 -13.65
C ASP A 199 -13.39 -18.35 -12.30
N THR A 200 -12.47 -18.45 -11.33
CA THR A 200 -12.67 -17.93 -9.97
C THR A 200 -11.92 -16.64 -9.69
N MET A 201 -10.98 -16.26 -10.57
CA MET A 201 -10.03 -15.16 -10.41
C MET A 201 -9.13 -15.31 -9.17
N GLU A 202 -9.01 -16.52 -8.63
CA GLU A 202 -8.17 -16.81 -7.48
C GLU A 202 -6.71 -17.03 -7.89
N VAL A 203 -5.79 -16.45 -7.12
CA VAL A 203 -4.36 -16.75 -7.23
C VAL A 203 -4.15 -18.20 -6.80
N THR A 204 -3.56 -18.99 -7.69
CA THR A 204 -3.25 -20.40 -7.39
C THR A 204 -1.82 -20.58 -6.90
N ALA A 205 -1.64 -21.64 -6.13
CA ALA A 205 -0.34 -22.04 -5.57
C ALA A 205 0.72 -22.35 -6.66
#